data_f5cdd5aa92d901efe6331027c7d4b611
#
_entry.id   f5cdd5aa92d901efe6331027c7d4b611
#
_cell.length_a   1.000
_cell.length_b   1.000
_cell.length_c   1.000
_cell.angle_alpha   90.00
_cell.angle_beta   90.00
_cell.angle_gamma   90.00
#
_symmetry.space_group_name_H-M   'P 1'
#
loop_
_entity.id
_entity.type
_entity.pdbx_description
1 polymer ?
#
loop_
_entity_poly.entity_id
_entity_poly.type
_entity_poly.pdbx_seq_one_letter_code
_entity_poly.pdbx_strand_id
1 'polypeptide(L)' 'MTELTIDGMTCGHCVAAVKKVLEKVPGVTSAHVELAPGRAQVEGNPSLAALLAAVQDEGYQAAPAA' A
#
# COMPACT_ATOMS: atom_id res chain seq x y z
N MET A 1 10.11 7.79 3.78
CA MET A 1 9.07 6.81 4.10
C MET A 1 7.70 7.39 3.76
N THR A 2 6.86 6.60 3.13
CA THR A 2 5.53 7.03 2.74
C THR A 2 4.50 6.20 3.48
N GLU A 3 3.48 6.84 4.03
CA GLU A 3 2.39 6.15 4.69
C GLU A 3 1.09 6.36 3.92
N LEU A 4 0.32 5.28 3.84
CA LEU A 4 -0.97 5.29 3.15
C LEU A 4 -2.03 4.72 4.07
N THR A 5 -3.25 5.24 3.94
CA THR A 5 -4.43 4.64 4.55
C THR A 5 -5.14 3.84 3.47
N ILE A 6 -5.47 2.59 3.76
CA ILE A 6 -6.05 1.69 2.77
C ILE A 6 -7.40 1.18 3.29
N ASP A 7 -8.43 1.35 2.46
CA ASP A 7 -9.77 0.86 2.74
C ASP A 7 -10.07 -0.36 1.87
N GLY A 8 -10.89 -1.25 2.40
CA GLY A 8 -11.34 -2.42 1.67
C GLY A 8 -10.65 -3.70 2.03
N MET A 9 -9.60 -3.64 2.86
CA MET A 9 -8.95 -4.85 3.35
C MET A 9 -9.80 -5.46 4.45
N THR A 10 -10.15 -6.73 4.28
CA THR A 10 -11.02 -7.41 5.23
C THR A 10 -10.39 -8.63 5.89
N CYS A 11 -9.23 -9.07 5.39
CA CYS A 11 -8.56 -10.25 5.95
C CYS A 11 -7.07 -10.21 5.64
N GLY A 12 -6.34 -11.17 6.22
CA GLY A 12 -4.89 -11.24 6.02
C GLY A 12 -4.46 -11.45 4.58
N HIS A 13 -5.30 -12.08 3.77
CA HIS A 13 -5.00 -12.27 2.36
C HIS A 13 -4.95 -10.94 1.63
N CYS A 14 -5.81 -10.02 2.02
CA CYS A 14 -5.81 -8.68 1.44
C CYS A 14 -4.52 -7.95 1.79
N VAL A 15 -4.06 -8.08 3.02
CA VAL A 15 -2.80 -7.47 3.47
C VAL A 15 -1.64 -7.98 2.61
N ALA A 16 -1.57 -9.29 2.39
CA ALA A 16 -0.50 -9.88 1.59
C ALA A 16 -0.55 -9.41 0.15
N ALA A 17 -1.75 -9.32 -0.43
CA ALA A 17 -1.92 -8.85 -1.79
C ALA A 17 -1.46 -7.41 -1.95
N VAL A 18 -1.86 -6.54 -1.04
CA VAL A 18 -1.47 -5.13 -1.08
C VAL A 18 0.03 -5.00 -0.92
N LYS A 19 0.62 -5.75 0.01
CA LYS A 19 2.06 -5.70 0.21
C LYS A 19 2.81 -6.08 -1.06
N LYS A 20 2.40 -7.15 -1.73
CA LYS A 20 3.03 -7.58 -2.98
C LYS A 20 2.93 -6.50 -4.07
N VAL A 21 1.77 -5.89 -4.19
CA VAL A 21 1.56 -4.85 -5.18
C VAL A 21 2.47 -3.66 -4.92
N LEU A 22 2.55 -3.24 -3.66
CA LEU A 22 3.40 -2.11 -3.30
C LEU A 22 4.88 -2.42 -3.54
N GLU A 23 5.31 -3.63 -3.26
CA GLU A 23 6.71 -4.01 -3.47
C GLU A 23 7.10 -4.04 -4.95
N LYS A 24 6.13 -4.16 -5.84
CA LYS A 24 6.38 -4.14 -7.29
C LYS A 24 6.52 -2.74 -7.85
N VAL A 25 6.15 -1.72 -7.09
CA VAL A 25 6.26 -0.34 -7.56
C VAL A 25 7.73 0.06 -7.63
N PRO A 26 8.19 0.65 -8.76
CA PRO A 26 9.56 1.10 -8.87
C PRO A 26 9.90 2.11 -7.79
N GLY A 27 11.07 1.95 -7.19
CA GLY A 27 11.53 2.84 -6.13
C GLY A 27 11.21 2.34 -4.72
N VAL A 28 10.40 1.32 -4.58
CA VAL A 28 10.07 0.74 -3.28
C VAL A 28 11.17 -0.24 -2.87
N THR A 29 11.74 -0.03 -1.69
CA THR A 29 12.72 -0.97 -1.13
C THR A 29 12.06 -1.98 -0.20
N SER A 30 11.03 -1.55 0.54
CA SER A 30 10.25 -2.47 1.37
C SER A 30 8.87 -1.88 1.61
N ALA A 31 7.93 -2.73 1.98
CA ALA A 31 6.58 -2.30 2.31
C ALA A 31 6.07 -3.08 3.52
N HIS A 32 5.35 -2.40 4.38
CA HIS A 32 4.72 -3.00 5.55
C HIS A 32 3.26 -2.61 5.55
N VAL A 33 2.38 -3.59 5.64
CA VAL A 33 0.93 -3.37 5.59
C VAL A 33 0.28 -3.94 6.84
N GLU A 34 -0.62 -3.15 7.43
CA GLU A 34 -1.38 -3.56 8.61
C GLU A 34 -2.87 -3.57 8.28
N LEU A 35 -3.58 -4.57 8.78
CA LEU A 35 -5.01 -4.71 8.51
C LEU A 35 -5.84 -3.73 9.32
N ALA A 36 -5.54 -3.59 10.58
CA ALA A 36 -6.24 -2.67 11.47
C ALA A 36 -5.23 -1.73 12.09
N PRO A 37 -5.26 -0.47 11.69
CA PRO A 37 -6.36 0.30 11.04
C PRO A 37 -6.35 0.38 9.52
N GLY A 38 -5.73 -0.53 8.81
CA GLY A 38 -5.68 -0.46 7.35
C GLY A 38 -4.68 0.58 6.87
N ARG A 39 -3.42 0.34 7.17
CA ARG A 39 -2.34 1.28 6.89
C ARG A 39 -1.18 0.57 6.22
N ALA A 40 -0.54 1.27 5.30
CA ALA A 40 0.67 0.77 4.67
C ALA A 40 1.81 1.76 4.87
N GLN A 41 2.99 1.22 5.16
CA GLN A 41 4.21 2.01 5.25
C GLN A 41 5.16 1.53 4.17
N VAL A 42 5.63 2.44 3.34
CA VAL A 42 6.49 2.11 2.20
C VAL A 42 7.82 2.83 2.37
N GLU A 43 8.89 2.08 2.27
CA GLU A 43 10.24 2.63 2.31
C GLU A 43 10.82 2.70 0.91
N GLY A 44 11.71 3.66 0.71
CA GLY A 44 12.30 3.93 -0.58
C GLY A 44 11.88 5.29 -1.08
N ASN A 45 11.89 5.46 -2.38
CA ASN A 45 11.56 6.75 -2.99
C ASN A 45 10.60 6.56 -4.17
N PRO A 46 9.45 5.89 -3.96
CA PRO A 46 8.48 5.71 -5.03
C PRO A 46 7.63 6.95 -5.22
N SER A 47 6.99 7.05 -6.38
CA SER A 47 6.00 8.07 -6.63
C SER A 47 4.72 7.75 -5.84
N LEU A 48 4.17 8.73 -5.14
CA LEU A 48 2.92 8.54 -4.42
C LEU A 48 1.78 8.14 -5.37
N ALA A 49 1.72 8.76 -6.54
CA ALA A 49 0.71 8.44 -7.53
C ALA A 49 0.81 6.97 -7.96
N ALA A 50 2.03 6.45 -8.11
CA ALA A 50 2.23 5.05 -8.49
C ALA A 50 1.75 4.11 -7.38
N LEU A 51 1.99 4.46 -6.12
CA LEU A 51 1.52 3.67 -4.99
C LEU A 51 0.00 3.62 -4.95
N LEU A 52 -0.64 4.77 -5.10
CA LEU A 52 -2.11 4.84 -5.08
C LEU A 52 -2.70 4.05 -6.24
N ALA A 53 -2.12 4.20 -7.43
CA ALA A 53 -2.60 3.49 -8.61
C ALA A 53 -2.47 1.98 -8.44
N ALA A 54 -1.35 1.52 -7.87
CA ALA A 54 -1.13 0.10 -7.65
C ALA A 54 -2.17 -0.50 -6.72
N VAL A 55 -2.48 0.20 -5.62
CA VAL A 55 -3.48 -0.27 -4.66
C VAL A 55 -4.87 -0.26 -5.28
N GLN A 56 -5.21 0.80 -6.01
CA GLN A 56 -6.51 0.90 -6.65
C GLN A 56 -6.70 -0.17 -7.71
N ASP A 57 -5.63 -0.53 -8.40
CA ASP A 57 -5.68 -1.57 -9.43
C ASP A 57 -6.02 -2.94 -8.84
N GLU A 58 -5.75 -3.15 -7.56
CA GLU A 58 -6.12 -4.37 -6.86
C GLU A 58 -7.54 -4.33 -6.29
N GLY A 59 -8.23 -3.21 -6.46
CA GLY A 59 -9.61 -3.09 -6.00
C GLY A 59 -9.78 -2.45 -4.63
N TYR A 60 -8.71 -1.89 -4.08
CA TYR A 60 -8.78 -1.20 -2.79
C TYR A 60 -8.72 0.30 -2.99
N GLN A 61 -9.08 1.04 -1.95
CA GLN A 61 -8.96 2.48 -1.96
C GLN A 61 -7.81 2.88 -1.05
N ALA A 62 -7.00 3.83 -1.51
CA ALA A 62 -5.87 4.30 -0.76
C ALA A 62 -5.81 5.82 -0.80
N ALA A 63 -5.29 6.39 0.28
CA ALA A 63 -5.07 7.83 0.38
C ALA A 63 -3.80 8.07 1.18
N PRO A 64 -3.10 9.20 0.97
CA PRO A 64 -1.96 9.54 1.80
C PRO A 64 -2.38 9.66 3.26
N ALA A 65 -1.57 9.11 4.16
CA ALA A 65 -1.88 9.12 5.59
C ALA A 65 -1.24 10.29 6.32
N ALA A 66 -0.52 11.10 5.64
CA ALA A 66 0.22 12.18 6.28
C ALA A 66 -0.69 13.34 6.68
#